data_a671077fe7295d4fcd6604cf540bad46
#
_entry.id   a671077fe7295d4fcd6604cf540bad46
#
_cell.length_a   1.000
_cell.length_b   1.000
_cell.length_c   1.000
_cell.angle_alpha   90.00
_cell.angle_beta   90.00
_cell.angle_gamma   90.00
#
_symmetry.space_group_name_H-M   'P 1'
#
loop_
_entity.id
_entity.type
_entity.pdbx_description
1 polymer ?
#
loop_
_entity_poly.entity_id
_entity_poly.type
_entity_poly.pdbx_seq_one_letter_code
_entity_poly.pdbx_strand_id
1 'polypeptide(L)'
;MHELERLYHIHCAKGEVGRYVILPGDPGRCPSIAALFDDAHLVARNREYTTYTGTLLGEKVSVCSTGIGGPSASISMEELHQLGADTFIRTGTCGGIDLNVKSGDIVVATGAIRYEHTSLEYAPIEFPAVADFDITLALRQASEELGYCTHTGVVQCKDSFYGQHSPEKSPVYYELLQKWESWKRLGVKASEMESAAMFVVASALGCRCGSCFHVVWNQEREKAGLDQDMSEDTSASVKVAVEGLKKIIQRDRELAALPNHDQKLLEKKEKGLLHE
;
A
#
# COMPACT_ATOMS: atom_id res chain seq x y z
N MET A 1 25.78 -19.38 20.05
CA MET A 1 24.59 -18.96 19.28
C MET A 1 25.15 -18.18 18.09
N HIS A 2 24.90 -18.64 16.85
CA HIS A 2 25.22 -17.82 15.69
C HIS A 2 24.27 -16.62 15.73
N GLU A 3 24.85 -15.42 15.72
CA GLU A 3 24.09 -14.19 15.58
C GLU A 3 23.36 -14.25 14.22
N LEU A 4 22.04 -14.06 14.22
CA LEU A 4 21.26 -14.07 12.98
C LEU A 4 21.73 -12.92 12.10
N GLU A 5 22.04 -13.20 10.84
CA GLU A 5 22.39 -12.19 9.87
C GLU A 5 21.19 -11.26 9.62
N ARG A 6 21.35 -9.98 9.94
CA ARG A 6 20.31 -8.95 9.81
C ARG A 6 20.48 -8.18 8.53
N LEU A 7 19.37 -7.90 7.84
CA LEU A 7 19.39 -7.07 6.63
C LEU A 7 19.75 -5.62 6.97
N TYR A 8 20.38 -4.96 6.02
CA TYR A 8 21.08 -3.70 6.25
C TYR A 8 20.19 -2.54 6.67
N HIS A 9 19.00 -2.40 6.02
CA HIS A 9 18.14 -1.24 6.26
C HIS A 9 17.08 -1.51 7.32
N ILE A 10 16.25 -2.56 7.16
CA ILE A 10 15.18 -2.85 8.13
C ILE A 10 15.69 -3.51 9.42
N HIS A 11 16.90 -4.01 9.41
CA HIS A 11 17.58 -4.64 10.56
C HIS A 11 16.82 -5.83 11.14
N CYS A 12 16.06 -6.53 10.30
CA CYS A 12 15.37 -7.78 10.63
C CYS A 12 16.14 -8.98 10.09
N ALA A 13 15.91 -10.16 10.68
CA ALA A 13 16.52 -11.42 10.30
C ALA A 13 15.46 -12.44 9.87
N LYS A 14 15.91 -13.55 9.24
CA LYS A 14 15.04 -14.64 8.78
C LYS A 14 14.24 -15.23 9.94
N GLY A 15 12.93 -15.36 9.74
CA GLY A 15 11.99 -15.89 10.74
C GLY A 15 11.43 -14.83 11.70
N GLU A 16 11.94 -13.61 11.69
CA GLU A 16 11.45 -12.51 12.57
C GLU A 16 10.25 -11.78 11.97
N VAL A 17 10.01 -11.86 10.65
CA VAL A 17 8.88 -11.21 9.98
C VAL A 17 7.87 -12.23 9.45
N GLY A 18 6.62 -11.81 9.28
CA GLY A 18 5.54 -12.60 8.70
C GLY A 18 5.50 -12.48 7.18
N ARG A 19 4.76 -13.42 6.56
CA ARG A 19 4.47 -13.41 5.12
C ARG A 19 3.63 -12.19 4.73
N TYR A 20 2.75 -11.75 5.61
CA TYR A 20 1.82 -10.63 5.42
C TYR A 20 2.35 -9.41 6.16
N VAL A 21 2.49 -8.28 5.46
CA VAL A 21 3.06 -7.07 6.07
C VAL A 21 2.19 -5.85 5.78
N ILE A 22 1.87 -5.09 6.84
CA ILE A 22 1.26 -3.77 6.72
C ILE A 22 2.38 -2.73 6.70
N LEU A 23 2.30 -1.79 5.75
CA LEU A 23 3.34 -0.80 5.45
C LEU A 23 2.80 0.63 5.64
N PRO A 24 2.86 1.20 6.87
CA PRO A 24 2.66 2.64 7.07
C PRO A 24 3.90 3.42 6.65
N GLY A 25 3.75 4.69 6.25
CA GLY A 25 4.89 5.58 6.01
C GLY A 25 5.59 5.99 7.31
N ASP A 26 4.81 6.43 8.29
CA ASP A 26 5.29 6.95 9.57
C ASP A 26 5.62 5.81 10.57
N PRO A 27 6.87 5.74 11.08
CA PRO A 27 7.24 4.77 12.12
C PRO A 27 6.43 4.92 13.42
N GLY A 28 5.90 6.11 13.71
CA GLY A 28 5.04 6.38 14.85
C GLY A 28 3.72 5.61 14.83
N ARG A 29 3.28 5.15 13.65
CA ARG A 29 2.06 4.34 13.51
C ARG A 29 2.26 2.84 13.74
N CYS A 30 3.49 2.34 13.69
CA CYS A 30 3.75 0.91 13.86
C CYS A 30 3.24 0.36 15.20
N PRO A 31 3.42 1.03 16.35
CA PRO A 31 2.88 0.53 17.63
C PRO A 31 1.36 0.42 17.65
N SER A 32 0.64 1.39 17.08
CA SER A 32 -0.84 1.39 17.06
C SER A 32 -1.40 0.31 16.14
N ILE A 33 -0.73 0.02 15.04
CA ILE A 33 -1.08 -1.08 14.13
C ILE A 33 -0.78 -2.42 14.82
N ALA A 34 0.41 -2.56 15.41
CA ALA A 34 0.82 -3.76 16.13
C ALA A 34 -0.12 -4.10 17.31
N ALA A 35 -0.69 -3.09 17.98
CA ALA A 35 -1.65 -3.27 19.06
C ALA A 35 -2.95 -4.00 18.62
N LEU A 36 -3.19 -4.13 17.31
CA LEU A 36 -4.30 -4.91 16.75
C LEU A 36 -3.93 -6.35 16.39
N PHE A 37 -2.68 -6.75 16.61
CA PHE A 37 -2.18 -8.12 16.43
C PHE A 37 -2.15 -8.84 17.78
N ASP A 38 -2.30 -10.16 17.77
CA ASP A 38 -2.07 -10.98 18.94
C ASP A 38 -0.55 -11.15 19.16
N ASP A 39 -0.10 -11.11 20.42
CA ASP A 39 1.29 -11.33 20.86
C ASP A 39 2.33 -10.47 20.14
N ALA A 40 1.96 -9.23 19.79
CA ALA A 40 2.85 -8.34 19.05
C ALA A 40 4.06 -7.88 19.86
N HIS A 41 5.23 -7.88 19.23
CA HIS A 41 6.47 -7.42 19.83
C HIS A 41 7.31 -6.62 18.84
N LEU A 42 8.13 -5.71 19.36
CA LEU A 42 9.10 -4.96 18.56
C LEU A 42 10.21 -5.91 18.10
N VAL A 43 10.45 -5.95 16.78
CA VAL A 43 11.54 -6.72 16.16
C VAL A 43 12.79 -5.86 15.99
N ALA A 44 12.64 -4.70 15.36
CA ALA A 44 13.77 -3.82 15.07
C ALA A 44 13.33 -2.36 14.90
N ARG A 45 14.29 -1.47 15.16
CA ARG A 45 14.22 -0.05 14.77
C ARG A 45 15.54 0.34 14.16
N ASN A 46 15.52 0.79 12.93
CA ASN A 46 16.69 1.31 12.25
C ASN A 46 16.26 2.35 11.21
N ARG A 47 16.85 3.53 11.22
CA ARG A 47 16.48 4.64 10.33
C ARG A 47 14.97 4.94 10.42
N GLU A 48 14.29 5.08 9.28
CA GLU A 48 12.83 5.23 9.15
C GLU A 48 12.04 3.92 9.34
N TYR A 49 12.73 2.78 9.46
CA TYR A 49 12.10 1.46 9.56
C TYR A 49 11.90 1.06 11.02
N THR A 50 10.66 0.83 11.38
CA THR A 50 10.27 0.26 12.68
C THR A 50 9.40 -0.96 12.40
N THR A 51 9.82 -2.13 12.86
CA THR A 51 9.16 -3.40 12.58
C THR A 51 8.64 -4.03 13.86
N TYR A 52 7.35 -4.38 13.86
CA TYR A 52 6.72 -5.24 14.87
C TYR A 52 6.19 -6.49 14.18
N THR A 53 6.19 -7.60 14.90
CA THR A 53 5.62 -8.88 14.46
C THR A 53 4.70 -9.43 15.53
N GLY A 54 3.61 -10.03 15.12
CA GLY A 54 2.62 -10.69 15.96
C GLY A 54 1.85 -11.71 15.11
N THR A 55 0.60 -12.00 15.50
CA THR A 55 -0.27 -12.89 14.73
C THR A 55 -1.64 -12.29 14.49
N LEU A 56 -2.27 -12.67 13.37
CA LEU A 56 -3.68 -12.45 13.08
C LEU A 56 -4.28 -13.77 12.58
N LEU A 57 -5.37 -14.17 13.20
CA LEU A 57 -6.01 -15.46 12.89
C LEU A 57 -5.02 -16.65 12.97
N GLY A 58 -3.98 -16.54 13.82
CA GLY A 58 -2.92 -17.55 13.94
C GLY A 58 -1.85 -17.54 12.86
N GLU A 59 -1.90 -16.61 11.87
CA GLU A 59 -0.83 -16.39 10.90
C GLU A 59 0.15 -15.33 11.41
N LYS A 60 1.45 -15.54 11.18
CA LYS A 60 2.46 -14.54 11.49
C LYS A 60 2.30 -13.35 10.56
N VAL A 61 2.12 -12.17 11.13
CA VAL A 61 1.99 -10.89 10.42
C VAL A 61 2.98 -9.88 10.96
N SER A 62 3.35 -8.92 10.12
CA SER A 62 4.23 -7.83 10.54
C SER A 62 3.67 -6.48 10.14
N VAL A 63 4.12 -5.46 10.82
CA VAL A 63 4.03 -4.06 10.38
C VAL A 63 5.46 -3.52 10.30
N CYS A 64 5.79 -2.86 9.20
CA CYS A 64 7.09 -2.19 9.01
C CYS A 64 6.85 -0.82 8.39
N SER A 65 7.38 0.25 8.99
CA SER A 65 7.30 1.57 8.37
C SER A 65 8.20 1.67 7.15
N THR A 66 7.78 2.47 6.17
CA THR A 66 8.51 2.66 4.91
C THR A 66 9.26 3.98 4.83
N GLY A 67 9.01 4.94 5.75
CA GLY A 67 9.36 6.32 5.50
C GLY A 67 8.51 6.94 4.38
N ILE A 68 9.01 7.99 3.75
CA ILE A 68 8.34 8.73 2.68
C ILE A 68 9.03 8.47 1.34
N GLY A 69 8.22 8.19 0.32
CA GLY A 69 8.64 8.12 -1.07
C GLY A 69 9.05 6.73 -1.55
N GLY A 70 9.10 6.60 -2.87
CA GLY A 70 9.38 5.35 -3.58
C GLY A 70 10.68 4.66 -3.17
N PRO A 71 11.84 5.36 -3.11
CA PRO A 71 13.12 4.74 -2.77
C PRO A 71 13.11 4.04 -1.41
N SER A 72 12.59 4.69 -0.37
CA SER A 72 12.53 4.11 0.96
C SER A 72 11.54 2.94 1.03
N ALA A 73 10.38 3.07 0.39
CA ALA A 73 9.36 2.01 0.32
C ALA A 73 9.88 0.77 -0.43
N SER A 74 10.60 0.96 -1.55
CA SER A 74 11.15 -0.16 -2.32
C SER A 74 12.20 -0.94 -1.55
N ILE A 75 13.10 -0.26 -0.83
CA ILE A 75 14.10 -0.91 0.02
C ILE A 75 13.42 -1.80 1.09
N SER A 76 12.38 -1.30 1.76
CA SER A 76 11.67 -2.10 2.76
C SER A 76 11.01 -3.34 2.15
N MET A 77 10.40 -3.22 0.97
CA MET A 77 9.75 -4.35 0.29
C MET A 77 10.76 -5.40 -0.16
N GLU A 78 11.89 -4.99 -0.73
CA GLU A 78 12.98 -5.88 -1.13
C GLU A 78 13.52 -6.69 0.05
N GLU A 79 13.84 -6.00 1.15
CA GLU A 79 14.39 -6.68 2.33
C GLU A 79 13.35 -7.54 3.04
N LEU A 80 12.10 -7.12 3.14
CA LEU A 80 11.00 -7.95 3.68
C LEU A 80 10.76 -9.18 2.80
N HIS A 81 10.81 -9.03 1.47
CA HIS A 81 10.67 -10.15 0.53
C HIS A 81 11.81 -11.17 0.69
N GLN A 82 13.06 -10.74 0.85
CA GLN A 82 14.19 -11.63 1.15
C GLN A 82 13.97 -12.45 2.43
N LEU A 83 13.21 -11.94 3.39
CA LEU A 83 12.85 -12.63 4.63
C LEU A 83 11.60 -13.50 4.52
N GLY A 84 10.95 -13.52 3.34
CA GLY A 84 9.80 -14.38 3.03
C GLY A 84 8.45 -13.69 3.01
N ALA A 85 8.39 -12.36 3.08
CA ALA A 85 7.14 -11.64 2.86
C ALA A 85 6.77 -11.61 1.37
N ASP A 86 5.48 -11.80 1.06
CA ASP A 86 4.96 -11.82 -0.31
C ASP A 86 3.63 -11.07 -0.47
N THR A 87 3.09 -10.53 0.60
CA THR A 87 1.80 -9.83 0.59
C THR A 87 1.90 -8.56 1.42
N PHE A 88 1.69 -7.42 0.75
CA PHE A 88 1.90 -6.09 1.31
C PHE A 88 0.61 -5.27 1.24
N ILE A 89 0.26 -4.62 2.35
CA ILE A 89 -0.83 -3.63 2.42
C ILE A 89 -0.25 -2.31 2.89
N ARG A 90 -0.21 -1.33 1.98
CA ARG A 90 0.10 0.03 2.37
C ARG A 90 -1.09 0.68 3.05
N THR A 91 -0.87 1.29 4.21
CA THR A 91 -1.83 2.19 4.84
C THR A 91 -1.19 3.55 5.08
N GLY A 92 -1.88 4.61 4.70
CA GLY A 92 -1.31 5.94 4.76
C GLY A 92 -2.35 7.04 4.78
N THR A 93 -1.86 8.26 4.53
CA THR A 93 -2.68 9.45 4.31
C THR A 93 -2.62 9.87 2.86
N CYS A 94 -3.66 10.56 2.39
CA CYS A 94 -3.68 11.16 1.07
C CYS A 94 -4.38 12.53 1.10
N GLY A 95 -4.14 13.33 0.07
CA GLY A 95 -4.93 14.52 -0.26
C GLY A 95 -5.97 14.17 -1.31
N GLY A 96 -7.24 14.52 -1.10
CA GLY A 96 -8.29 14.30 -2.09
C GLY A 96 -8.08 15.16 -3.35
N ILE A 97 -8.48 14.62 -4.52
CA ILE A 97 -8.49 15.31 -5.81
C ILE A 97 -9.93 15.42 -6.36
N ASP A 98 -10.65 14.30 -6.41
CA ASP A 98 -12.06 14.24 -6.80
C ASP A 98 -12.92 15.01 -5.78
N LEU A 99 -13.82 15.86 -6.25
CA LEU A 99 -14.69 16.66 -5.37
C LEU A 99 -15.62 15.83 -4.47
N ASN A 100 -15.89 14.59 -4.83
CA ASN A 100 -16.69 13.70 -4.01
C ASN A 100 -15.90 13.10 -2.83
N VAL A 101 -14.57 13.15 -2.88
CA VAL A 101 -13.69 12.63 -1.82
C VAL A 101 -13.53 13.69 -0.74
N LYS A 102 -14.03 13.42 0.45
CA LYS A 102 -14.00 14.33 1.59
C LYS A 102 -12.88 13.95 2.56
N SER A 103 -12.47 14.92 3.35
CA SER A 103 -11.66 14.66 4.54
C SER A 103 -12.37 13.67 5.48
N GLY A 104 -11.63 12.70 6.00
CA GLY A 104 -12.17 11.60 6.80
C GLY A 104 -12.59 10.36 6.02
N ASP A 105 -12.80 10.48 4.70
CA ASP A 105 -13.13 9.32 3.86
C ASP A 105 -11.94 8.36 3.69
N ILE A 106 -12.22 7.16 3.22
CA ILE A 106 -11.22 6.16 2.85
C ILE A 106 -11.10 6.08 1.32
N VAL A 107 -9.87 6.07 0.84
CA VAL A 107 -9.55 5.79 -0.56
C VAL A 107 -8.83 4.45 -0.67
N VAL A 108 -9.36 3.53 -1.48
CA VAL A 108 -8.71 2.27 -1.85
C VAL A 108 -8.20 2.38 -3.29
N ALA A 109 -6.89 2.24 -3.48
CA ALA A 109 -6.29 2.38 -4.79
C ALA A 109 -6.48 1.13 -5.65
N THR A 110 -6.94 1.31 -6.91
CA THR A 110 -6.95 0.27 -7.95
C THR A 110 -5.67 0.28 -8.79
N GLY A 111 -4.98 1.39 -8.79
CA GLY A 111 -3.72 1.65 -9.48
C GLY A 111 -3.24 3.05 -9.17
N ALA A 112 -2.04 3.37 -9.61
CA ALA A 112 -1.42 4.65 -9.35
C ALA A 112 -0.79 5.25 -10.60
N ILE A 113 -0.87 6.58 -10.73
CA ILE A 113 -0.12 7.34 -11.74
C ILE A 113 1.34 7.30 -11.34
N ARG A 114 2.20 6.84 -12.26
CA ARG A 114 3.66 6.76 -12.11
C ARG A 114 4.31 8.12 -12.34
N TYR A 115 4.03 9.08 -11.43
CA TYR A 115 4.65 10.40 -11.45
C TYR A 115 5.77 10.49 -10.41
N GLU A 116 6.56 9.42 -10.34
CA GLU A 116 7.75 9.22 -9.51
C GLU A 116 8.80 8.42 -10.33
N HIS A 117 10.03 8.34 -9.85
CA HIS A 117 11.11 7.74 -10.62
C HIS A 117 11.48 6.33 -10.19
N THR A 118 11.20 5.93 -8.95
CA THR A 118 11.59 4.60 -8.45
C THR A 118 11.03 3.47 -9.30
N SER A 119 9.75 3.55 -9.68
CA SER A 119 9.12 2.51 -10.50
C SER A 119 9.74 2.37 -11.89
N LEU A 120 10.39 3.42 -12.41
CA LEU A 120 11.06 3.38 -13.73
C LEU A 120 12.34 2.55 -13.71
N GLU A 121 12.95 2.35 -12.54
CA GLU A 121 14.11 1.47 -12.38
C GLU A 121 13.73 0.00 -12.24
N TYR A 122 12.44 -0.32 -12.00
CA TYR A 122 11.92 -1.68 -11.91
C TYR A 122 11.19 -2.14 -13.17
N ALA A 123 10.54 -1.23 -13.89
CA ALA A 123 9.79 -1.59 -15.10
C ALA A 123 9.68 -0.39 -16.06
N PRO A 124 9.59 -0.63 -17.40
CA PRO A 124 9.39 0.43 -18.38
C PRO A 124 8.08 1.20 -18.09
N ILE A 125 7.99 2.45 -18.59
CA ILE A 125 6.86 3.34 -18.28
C ILE A 125 5.50 2.79 -18.72
N GLU A 126 5.50 1.98 -19.78
CA GLU A 126 4.30 1.34 -20.33
C GLU A 126 3.71 0.27 -19.40
N PHE A 127 4.51 -0.28 -18.48
CA PHE A 127 4.01 -1.22 -17.48
C PHE A 127 3.18 -0.45 -16.43
N PRO A 128 1.89 -0.80 -16.24
CA PRO A 128 1.03 -0.04 -15.34
C PRO A 128 1.32 -0.34 -13.86
N ALA A 129 1.22 0.67 -13.01
CA ALA A 129 1.23 0.48 -11.57
C ALA A 129 -0.18 0.10 -11.09
N VAL A 130 -0.46 -1.21 -11.05
CA VAL A 130 -1.78 -1.78 -10.71
C VAL A 130 -1.71 -2.45 -9.36
N ALA A 131 -2.69 -2.18 -8.49
CA ALA A 131 -2.85 -2.89 -7.23
C ALA A 131 -3.33 -4.32 -7.46
N ASP A 132 -2.95 -5.24 -6.56
CA ASP A 132 -3.51 -6.60 -6.54
C ASP A 132 -5.03 -6.55 -6.36
N PHE A 133 -5.74 -7.28 -7.23
CA PHE A 133 -7.20 -7.24 -7.27
C PHE A 133 -7.84 -7.78 -5.99
N ASP A 134 -7.32 -8.87 -5.45
CA ASP A 134 -7.87 -9.52 -4.27
C ASP A 134 -7.66 -8.67 -3.02
N ILE A 135 -6.49 -8.03 -2.90
CA ILE A 135 -6.22 -7.08 -1.82
C ILE A 135 -7.11 -5.84 -1.95
N THR A 136 -7.27 -5.30 -3.15
CA THR A 136 -8.15 -4.15 -3.41
C THR A 136 -9.59 -4.46 -3.01
N LEU A 137 -10.09 -5.63 -3.39
CA LEU A 137 -11.44 -6.09 -3.04
C LEU A 137 -11.60 -6.26 -1.52
N ALA A 138 -10.62 -6.91 -0.86
CA ALA A 138 -10.63 -7.12 0.58
C ALA A 138 -10.62 -5.81 1.37
N LEU A 139 -9.80 -4.84 0.96
CA LEU A 139 -9.73 -3.50 1.59
C LEU A 139 -11.03 -2.74 1.41
N ARG A 140 -11.62 -2.77 0.21
CA ARG A 140 -12.91 -2.14 -0.06
C ARG A 140 -14.01 -2.74 0.81
N GLN A 141 -14.15 -4.06 0.84
CA GLN A 141 -15.13 -4.77 1.65
C GLN A 141 -14.95 -4.46 3.15
N ALA A 142 -13.70 -4.50 3.64
CA ALA A 142 -13.40 -4.17 5.04
C ALA A 142 -13.83 -2.73 5.38
N SER A 143 -13.57 -1.78 4.50
CA SER A 143 -13.96 -0.38 4.69
C SER A 143 -15.47 -0.19 4.73
N GLU A 144 -16.20 -0.81 3.78
CA GLU A 144 -17.66 -0.77 3.72
C GLU A 144 -18.31 -1.44 4.94
N GLU A 145 -17.82 -2.60 5.39
CA GLU A 145 -18.30 -3.32 6.56
C GLU A 145 -18.06 -2.55 7.88
N LEU A 146 -16.96 -1.78 7.95
CA LEU A 146 -16.68 -0.89 9.07
C LEU A 146 -17.51 0.41 9.03
N GLY A 147 -18.30 0.62 7.97
CA GLY A 147 -19.20 1.76 7.83
C GLY A 147 -18.52 3.06 7.36
N TYR A 148 -17.32 2.98 6.79
CA TYR A 148 -16.62 4.16 6.28
C TYR A 148 -17.10 4.54 4.87
N CYS A 149 -17.16 5.85 4.58
CA CYS A 149 -17.33 6.34 3.22
C CYS A 149 -16.08 5.99 2.40
N THR A 150 -16.27 5.16 1.37
CA THR A 150 -15.16 4.53 0.65
C THR A 150 -15.18 4.90 -0.83
N HIS A 151 -14.06 5.39 -1.32
CA HIS A 151 -13.81 5.65 -2.74
C HIS A 151 -12.78 4.66 -3.28
N THR A 152 -13.07 4.08 -4.43
CA THR A 152 -12.17 3.14 -5.09
C THR A 152 -11.77 3.70 -6.45
N GLY A 153 -10.48 3.74 -6.76
CA GLY A 153 -10.02 4.27 -8.04
C GLY A 153 -8.52 4.54 -8.10
N VAL A 154 -8.11 5.20 -9.18
CA VAL A 154 -6.70 5.56 -9.40
C VAL A 154 -6.28 6.69 -8.47
N VAL A 155 -5.08 6.59 -7.91
CA VAL A 155 -4.42 7.64 -7.13
C VAL A 155 -3.23 8.22 -7.90
N GLN A 156 -2.86 9.45 -7.59
CA GLN A 156 -1.63 10.04 -8.12
C GLN A 156 -0.50 9.79 -7.12
N CYS A 157 0.60 9.21 -7.59
CA CYS A 157 1.82 9.02 -6.82
C CYS A 157 2.91 9.95 -7.33
N LYS A 158 3.54 10.72 -6.44
CA LYS A 158 4.52 11.76 -6.78
C LYS A 158 5.74 11.74 -5.87
N ASP A 159 6.85 12.30 -6.37
CA ASP A 159 8.08 12.50 -5.58
C ASP A 159 8.12 13.85 -4.84
N SER A 160 7.43 14.87 -5.36
CA SER A 160 7.48 16.20 -4.76
C SER A 160 6.19 16.58 -4.05
N PHE A 161 6.24 16.64 -2.71
CA PHE A 161 5.13 17.12 -1.89
C PHE A 161 4.78 18.59 -2.22
N TYR A 162 5.78 19.47 -2.23
CA TYR A 162 5.59 20.90 -2.47
C TYR A 162 5.29 21.23 -3.93
N GLY A 163 5.63 20.36 -4.88
CA GLY A 163 5.20 20.48 -6.27
C GLY A 163 3.68 20.46 -6.43
N GLN A 164 2.96 19.82 -5.50
CA GLN A 164 1.50 19.86 -5.46
C GLN A 164 0.95 21.01 -4.61
N HIS A 165 1.48 21.21 -3.41
CA HIS A 165 0.90 22.12 -2.42
C HIS A 165 1.33 23.58 -2.54
N SER A 166 2.39 23.84 -3.29
CA SER A 166 2.89 25.20 -3.59
C SER A 166 3.50 25.24 -4.98
N PRO A 167 2.77 24.82 -6.03
CA PRO A 167 3.31 24.68 -7.38
C PRO A 167 3.83 26.02 -7.93
N GLU A 168 3.24 27.15 -7.53
CA GLU A 168 3.63 28.50 -7.94
C GLU A 168 5.07 28.87 -7.54
N LYS A 169 5.65 28.19 -6.56
CA LYS A 169 7.05 28.36 -6.14
C LYS A 169 8.03 27.54 -6.97
N SER A 170 7.53 26.63 -7.81
CA SER A 170 8.35 25.78 -8.64
C SER A 170 8.71 26.45 -9.97
N PRO A 171 9.96 26.30 -10.46
CA PRO A 171 10.34 26.76 -11.80
C PRO A 171 9.52 26.13 -12.94
N VAL A 172 8.93 24.95 -12.70
CA VAL A 172 8.10 24.21 -13.68
C VAL A 172 6.60 24.26 -13.33
N TYR A 173 6.16 25.30 -12.62
CA TYR A 173 4.79 25.41 -12.09
C TYR A 173 3.69 25.20 -13.14
N TYR A 174 3.89 25.71 -14.35
CA TYR A 174 2.93 25.60 -15.46
C TYR A 174 2.71 24.13 -15.87
N GLU A 175 3.76 23.32 -15.88
CA GLU A 175 3.67 21.88 -16.16
C GLU A 175 2.93 21.14 -15.03
N LEU A 176 3.24 21.46 -13.78
CA LEU A 176 2.58 20.90 -12.62
C LEU A 176 1.08 21.17 -12.62
N LEU A 177 0.68 22.42 -12.92
CA LEU A 177 -0.73 22.80 -13.01
C LEU A 177 -1.47 22.12 -14.15
N GLN A 178 -0.84 21.98 -15.33
CA GLN A 178 -1.45 21.29 -16.47
C GLN A 178 -1.65 19.79 -16.19
N LYS A 179 -0.66 19.13 -15.61
CA LYS A 179 -0.78 17.73 -15.19
C LYS A 179 -1.87 17.53 -14.15
N TRP A 180 -1.90 18.40 -13.14
CA TRP A 180 -2.94 18.37 -12.11
C TRP A 180 -4.35 18.49 -12.69
N GLU A 181 -4.56 19.41 -13.61
CA GLU A 181 -5.84 19.57 -14.30
C GLU A 181 -6.21 18.32 -15.12
N SER A 182 -5.24 17.67 -15.75
CA SER A 182 -5.47 16.43 -16.47
C SER A 182 -5.91 15.30 -15.52
N TRP A 183 -5.30 15.16 -14.35
CA TRP A 183 -5.67 14.15 -13.36
C TRP A 183 -7.07 14.38 -12.80
N LYS A 184 -7.47 15.61 -12.56
CA LYS A 184 -8.86 15.95 -12.19
C LYS A 184 -9.86 15.48 -13.24
N ARG A 185 -9.59 15.79 -14.52
CA ARG A 185 -10.45 15.38 -15.65
C ARG A 185 -10.50 13.88 -15.84
N LEU A 186 -9.45 13.15 -15.48
CA LEU A 186 -9.39 11.69 -15.49
C LEU A 186 -10.09 11.03 -14.27
N GLY A 187 -10.58 11.83 -13.34
CA GLY A 187 -11.31 11.32 -12.16
C GLY A 187 -10.41 10.65 -11.12
N VAL A 188 -9.12 11.06 -11.06
CA VAL A 188 -8.17 10.57 -10.05
C VAL A 188 -8.69 10.93 -8.65
N LYS A 189 -8.69 9.96 -7.74
CA LYS A 189 -9.35 10.10 -6.43
C LYS A 189 -8.54 10.91 -5.44
N ALA A 190 -7.26 10.62 -5.34
CA ALA A 190 -6.39 11.20 -4.32
C ALA A 190 -4.93 11.22 -4.76
N SER A 191 -4.10 11.90 -3.98
CA SER A 191 -2.67 12.03 -4.18
C SER A 191 -1.91 11.54 -2.95
N GLU A 192 -0.85 10.74 -3.17
CA GLU A 192 0.05 10.19 -2.17
C GLU A 192 1.48 10.06 -2.76
N MET A 193 2.41 9.30 -2.14
CA MET A 193 3.82 9.36 -2.57
C MET A 193 4.51 8.00 -2.77
N GLU A 194 3.84 6.85 -2.61
CA GLU A 194 4.53 5.54 -2.61
C GLU A 194 3.87 4.45 -3.47
N SER A 195 2.55 4.49 -3.67
CA SER A 195 1.81 3.36 -4.28
C SER A 195 2.29 2.94 -5.65
N ALA A 196 2.69 3.87 -6.52
CA ALA A 196 3.14 3.49 -7.86
C ALA A 196 4.42 2.66 -7.78
N ALA A 197 5.40 3.10 -7.00
CA ALA A 197 6.63 2.35 -6.75
C ALA A 197 6.31 0.98 -6.15
N MET A 198 5.48 0.94 -5.08
CA MET A 198 5.15 -0.30 -4.38
C MET A 198 4.43 -1.32 -5.26
N PHE A 199 3.49 -0.90 -6.11
CA PHE A 199 2.78 -1.82 -7.02
C PHE A 199 3.71 -2.40 -8.08
N VAL A 200 4.60 -1.58 -8.64
CA VAL A 200 5.55 -2.03 -9.64
C VAL A 200 6.63 -2.93 -9.02
N VAL A 201 7.16 -2.57 -7.84
CA VAL A 201 8.12 -3.40 -7.10
C VAL A 201 7.50 -4.74 -6.73
N ALA A 202 6.26 -4.77 -6.23
CA ALA A 202 5.55 -6.01 -5.93
C ALA A 202 5.45 -6.91 -7.17
N SER A 203 5.10 -6.34 -8.33
CA SER A 203 5.04 -7.08 -9.59
C SER A 203 6.42 -7.64 -9.99
N ALA A 204 7.48 -6.87 -9.84
CA ALA A 204 8.85 -7.29 -10.14
C ALA A 204 9.34 -8.42 -9.22
N LEU A 205 8.90 -8.43 -7.96
CA LEU A 205 9.24 -9.45 -6.97
C LEU A 205 8.29 -10.66 -6.99
N GLY A 206 7.24 -10.65 -7.81
CA GLY A 206 6.21 -11.70 -7.78
C GLY A 206 5.35 -11.69 -6.51
N CYS A 207 5.19 -10.51 -5.90
CA CYS A 207 4.43 -10.28 -4.68
C CYS A 207 3.08 -9.64 -4.98
N ARG A 208 2.21 -9.60 -3.96
CA ARG A 208 0.92 -8.89 -4.00
C ARG A 208 1.02 -7.58 -3.20
N CYS A 209 0.48 -6.49 -3.74
CA CYS A 209 0.42 -5.20 -3.03
C CYS A 209 -0.90 -4.48 -3.29
N GLY A 210 -1.48 -3.90 -2.24
CA GLY A 210 -2.62 -2.99 -2.32
C GLY A 210 -2.48 -1.84 -1.33
N SER A 211 -3.33 -0.81 -1.47
CA SER A 211 -3.24 0.40 -0.64
C SER A 211 -4.59 0.92 -0.22
N CYS A 212 -4.67 1.40 1.02
CA CYS A 212 -5.79 2.19 1.52
C CYS A 212 -5.30 3.44 2.27
N PHE A 213 -6.05 4.52 2.15
CA PHE A 213 -5.66 5.82 2.66
C PHE A 213 -6.78 6.49 3.42
N HIS A 214 -6.40 7.19 4.48
CA HIS A 214 -7.22 8.19 5.12
C HIS A 214 -7.05 9.54 4.41
N VAL A 215 -8.15 10.17 4.03
CA VAL A 215 -8.14 11.50 3.40
C VAL A 215 -7.98 12.57 4.47
N VAL A 216 -6.84 13.25 4.49
CA VAL A 216 -6.57 14.34 5.46
C VAL A 216 -7.29 15.62 5.05
N TRP A 217 -7.21 15.97 3.78
CA TRP A 217 -7.71 17.21 3.20
C TRP A 217 -7.94 17.06 1.71
N ASN A 218 -8.83 17.88 1.14
CA ASN A 218 -9.02 17.98 -0.31
C ASN A 218 -8.91 19.45 -0.77
N GLN A 219 -7.79 19.80 -1.38
CA GLN A 219 -7.53 21.17 -1.85
C GLN A 219 -8.48 21.64 -2.94
N GLU A 220 -9.07 20.73 -3.74
CA GLU A 220 -10.01 21.11 -4.79
C GLU A 220 -11.40 21.44 -4.22
N ARG A 221 -11.79 20.77 -3.13
CA ARG A 221 -12.99 21.13 -2.37
C ARG A 221 -12.85 22.51 -1.72
N GLU A 222 -11.67 22.79 -1.14
CA GLU A 222 -11.36 24.11 -0.57
C GLU A 222 -11.46 25.21 -1.63
N LYS A 223 -10.82 25.02 -2.80
CA LYS A 223 -10.90 25.96 -3.92
C LYS A 223 -12.33 26.16 -4.46
N ALA A 224 -13.16 25.10 -4.39
CA ALA A 224 -14.57 25.14 -4.79
C ALA A 224 -15.49 25.74 -3.71
N GLY A 225 -14.97 26.11 -2.54
CA GLY A 225 -15.77 26.60 -1.41
C GLY A 225 -16.68 25.53 -0.80
N LEU A 226 -16.37 24.26 -0.98
CA LEU A 226 -17.13 23.15 -0.43
C LEU A 226 -16.68 22.85 1.02
N ASP A 227 -17.63 22.61 1.88
CA ASP A 227 -17.42 22.34 3.31
C ASP A 227 -16.61 21.05 3.53
N GLN A 228 -15.61 21.17 4.40
CA GLN A 228 -14.82 20.06 4.94
C GLN A 228 -13.99 20.50 6.15
N ASP A 229 -13.82 19.58 7.10
CA ASP A 229 -12.90 19.74 8.23
C ASP A 229 -11.62 18.93 7.98
N MET A 230 -10.47 19.42 8.46
CA MET A 230 -9.24 18.64 8.40
C MET A 230 -9.35 17.42 9.34
N SER A 231 -8.94 16.25 8.86
CA SER A 231 -8.97 15.01 9.63
C SER A 231 -7.57 14.37 9.66
N GLU A 232 -6.97 14.35 10.84
CA GLU A 232 -5.62 13.78 11.04
C GLU A 232 -5.64 12.37 11.67
N ASP A 233 -6.80 11.91 12.15
CA ASP A 233 -6.96 10.59 12.77
C ASP A 233 -6.95 9.48 11.73
N THR A 234 -5.82 8.80 11.60
CA THR A 234 -5.62 7.68 10.67
C THR A 234 -6.14 6.34 11.16
N SER A 235 -6.82 6.29 12.31
CA SER A 235 -7.31 5.03 12.92
C SER A 235 -8.24 4.26 11.98
N ALA A 236 -9.03 4.96 11.16
CA ALA A 236 -9.92 4.36 10.18
C ALA A 236 -9.14 3.55 9.13
N SER A 237 -8.13 4.14 8.47
CA SER A 237 -7.32 3.42 7.46
C SER A 237 -6.50 2.27 8.05
N VAL A 238 -6.06 2.40 9.31
CA VAL A 238 -5.40 1.32 10.05
C VAL A 238 -6.34 0.14 10.27
N LYS A 239 -7.58 0.39 10.75
CA LYS A 239 -8.59 -0.66 10.91
C LYS A 239 -8.93 -1.33 9.58
N VAL A 240 -9.10 -0.56 8.51
CA VAL A 240 -9.35 -1.09 7.17
C VAL A 240 -8.21 -1.98 6.71
N ALA A 241 -6.96 -1.58 6.91
CA ALA A 241 -5.79 -2.39 6.53
C ALA A 241 -5.74 -3.72 7.30
N VAL A 242 -6.00 -3.71 8.61
CA VAL A 242 -5.99 -4.93 9.44
C VAL A 242 -7.16 -5.86 9.09
N GLU A 243 -8.38 -5.33 8.95
CA GLU A 243 -9.54 -6.16 8.57
C GLU A 243 -9.41 -6.67 7.13
N GLY A 244 -8.89 -5.85 6.21
CA GLY A 244 -8.57 -6.29 4.84
C GLY A 244 -7.54 -7.43 4.84
N LEU A 245 -6.49 -7.33 5.69
CA LEU A 245 -5.49 -8.38 5.82
C LEU A 245 -6.09 -9.69 6.36
N LYS A 246 -7.00 -9.62 7.35
CA LYS A 246 -7.72 -10.82 7.83
C LYS A 246 -8.52 -11.51 6.72
N LYS A 247 -9.18 -10.73 5.84
CA LYS A 247 -9.90 -11.27 4.68
C LYS A 247 -8.95 -11.97 3.70
N ILE A 248 -7.78 -11.41 3.44
CA ILE A 248 -6.75 -12.03 2.58
C ILE A 248 -6.24 -13.34 3.21
N ILE A 249 -5.95 -13.36 4.51
CA ILE A 249 -5.53 -14.58 5.22
C ILE A 249 -6.59 -15.67 5.11
N GLN A 250 -7.87 -15.34 5.31
CA GLN A 250 -8.99 -16.29 5.18
C GLN A 250 -9.09 -16.83 3.75
N ARG A 251 -9.05 -15.94 2.74
CA ARG A 251 -9.08 -16.31 1.33
C ARG A 251 -7.92 -17.24 0.96
N ASP A 252 -6.70 -16.92 1.38
CA ASP A 252 -5.52 -17.75 1.10
C ASP A 252 -5.66 -19.15 1.71
N ARG A 253 -6.25 -19.28 2.90
CA ARG A 253 -6.57 -20.57 3.53
C ARG A 253 -7.64 -21.35 2.75
N GLU A 254 -8.69 -20.67 2.30
CA GLU A 254 -9.73 -21.28 1.47
C GLU A 254 -9.15 -21.82 0.17
N LEU A 255 -8.30 -21.04 -0.49
CA LEU A 255 -7.62 -21.45 -1.72
C LEU A 255 -6.68 -22.64 -1.50
N ALA A 256 -5.92 -22.63 -0.39
CA ALA A 256 -5.03 -23.72 -0.03
C ALA A 256 -5.78 -25.02 0.35
N ALA A 257 -7.00 -24.90 0.87
CA ALA A 257 -7.86 -26.05 1.21
C ALA A 257 -8.56 -26.67 -0.01
N LEU A 258 -8.59 -25.98 -1.17
CA LEU A 258 -9.17 -26.54 -2.38
C LEU A 258 -8.30 -27.69 -2.89
N PRO A 259 -8.88 -28.87 -3.19
CA PRO A 259 -8.10 -30.01 -3.65
C PRO A 259 -7.36 -29.66 -4.95
N ASN A 260 -6.06 -29.57 -4.83
CA ASN A 260 -5.06 -29.56 -5.90
C ASN A 260 -5.35 -28.67 -7.11
N HIS A 261 -5.29 -27.34 -6.89
CA HIS A 261 -5.25 -26.39 -8.01
C HIS A 261 -4.02 -26.69 -8.91
N ASP A 262 -2.88 -27.00 -8.32
CA ASP A 262 -1.64 -27.35 -9.04
C ASP A 262 -1.75 -28.69 -9.77
N GLN A 263 -2.39 -29.71 -9.18
CA GLN A 263 -2.67 -30.97 -9.89
C GLN A 263 -3.64 -30.76 -11.07
N LYS A 264 -4.67 -29.95 -10.92
CA LYS A 264 -5.57 -29.60 -12.03
C LYS A 264 -4.89 -28.80 -13.13
N LEU A 265 -3.92 -27.92 -12.78
CA LEU A 265 -3.11 -27.19 -13.74
C LEU A 265 -2.11 -28.11 -14.45
N LEU A 266 -1.45 -29.03 -13.72
CA LEU A 266 -0.57 -30.04 -14.27
C LEU A 266 -1.35 -31.00 -15.18
N GLU A 267 -2.50 -31.49 -14.75
CA GLU A 267 -3.38 -32.32 -15.58
C GLU A 267 -3.90 -31.62 -16.84
N LYS A 268 -4.13 -30.29 -16.79
CA LYS A 268 -4.50 -29.48 -17.95
C LYS A 268 -3.32 -29.28 -18.89
N LYS A 269 -2.10 -29.11 -18.39
CA LYS A 269 -0.87 -29.06 -19.20
C LYS A 269 -0.61 -30.42 -19.87
N GLU A 270 -0.69 -31.51 -19.13
CA GLU A 270 -0.53 -32.87 -19.68
C GLU A 270 -1.59 -33.23 -20.73
N LYS A 271 -2.80 -32.67 -20.60
CA LYS A 271 -3.88 -32.83 -21.60
C LYS A 271 -3.79 -31.85 -22.76
N GLY A 272 -2.75 -31.01 -22.86
CA GLY A 272 -2.57 -30.00 -23.91
C GLY A 272 -3.62 -28.89 -23.92
N LEU A 273 -4.31 -28.67 -22.79
CA LEU A 273 -5.36 -27.66 -22.64
C LEU A 273 -4.82 -26.30 -22.13
N LEU A 274 -3.51 -26.24 -21.81
CA LEU A 274 -2.77 -25.00 -21.50
C LEU A 274 -1.47 -25.01 -22.28
N HIS A 275 -1.24 -23.97 -23.06
CA HIS A 275 0.05 -23.71 -23.71
C HIS A 275 1.04 -23.14 -22.70
N GLU A 276 2.35 -23.43 -22.91
CA GLU A 276 3.46 -22.87 -22.14
C GLU A 276 3.49 -21.35 -22.14
#